data_36074b9b655c55d486e6b6cdbaa806fd
#
_entry.id   36074b9b655c55d486e6b6cdbaa806fd
#
_cell.length_a   1.000
_cell.length_b   1.000
_cell.length_c   1.000
_cell.angle_alpha   90.00
_cell.angle_beta   90.00
_cell.angle_gamma   90.00
#
_symmetry.space_group_name_H-M   'P 1'
#
loop_
_entity.id
_entity.type
_entity.pdbx_description
1 polymer ?
#
loop_
_entity_poly.entity_id
_entity_poly.type
_entity_poly.pdbx_seq_one_letter_code
_entity_poly.pdbx_strand_id
1 'polypeptide(L)'
;MARLLVVDDESSIRLLYSQELADDGHEVATAATAAEAVEKIKESEFDLIVLDIKLKNESGLDLLQKVVKERHNLPVILCTAFSCFKDDFSAWLADGYVVKSSDLTELKEEVKRVLAKKGK
;
A
#
# COMPACT_ATOMS: atom_id res chain seq x y z
N MET A 1 -6.32 -2.77 15.66
CA MET A 1 -5.00 -3.11 15.14
C MET A 1 -5.08 -3.88 13.86
N ALA A 2 -4.33 -3.45 12.86
CA ALA A 2 -4.34 -4.12 11.58
C ALA A 2 -2.91 -4.53 11.19
N ARG A 3 -2.81 -5.49 10.30
CA ARG A 3 -1.53 -5.91 9.75
C ARG A 3 -1.40 -5.30 8.35
N LEU A 4 -0.41 -4.44 8.18
CA LEU A 4 -0.21 -3.67 6.95
C LEU A 4 1.08 -4.10 6.26
N LEU A 5 1.06 -4.06 4.93
CA LEU A 5 2.26 -4.29 4.12
C LEU A 5 2.55 -3.00 3.36
N VAL A 6 3.76 -2.47 3.50
CA VAL A 6 4.21 -1.28 2.77
C VAL A 6 5.19 -1.73 1.69
N VAL A 7 4.86 -1.45 0.44
CA VAL A 7 5.68 -1.83 -0.71
C VAL A 7 6.23 -0.56 -1.36
N ASP A 8 7.53 -0.35 -1.25
CA ASP A 8 8.21 0.82 -1.81
C ASP A 8 9.68 0.47 -1.99
N ASP A 9 10.28 0.90 -3.09
CA ASP A 9 11.68 0.59 -3.37
C ASP A 9 12.66 1.47 -2.61
N GLU A 10 12.19 2.56 -1.99
CA GLU A 10 13.02 3.45 -1.20
C GLU A 10 13.03 3.02 0.27
N SER A 11 14.22 2.69 0.78
CA SER A 11 14.34 2.22 2.17
C SER A 11 13.92 3.28 3.18
N SER A 12 14.20 4.56 2.89
CA SER A 12 13.81 5.64 3.79
C SER A 12 12.30 5.77 3.91
N ILE A 13 11.58 5.57 2.82
CA ILE A 13 10.12 5.61 2.82
C ILE A 13 9.56 4.42 3.60
N ARG A 14 10.11 3.21 3.35
CA ARG A 14 9.67 2.02 4.08
C ARG A 14 9.85 2.21 5.59
N LEU A 15 10.98 2.75 5.99
CA LEU A 15 11.27 2.98 7.42
C LEU A 15 10.31 4.01 8.00
N LEU A 16 10.15 5.14 7.32
CA LEU A 16 9.28 6.22 7.80
C LEU A 16 7.83 5.74 7.95
N TYR A 17 7.30 5.11 6.90
CA TYR A 17 5.92 4.66 6.90
C TYR A 17 5.68 3.57 7.94
N SER A 18 6.64 2.63 8.08
CA SER A 18 6.47 1.57 9.06
C SER A 18 6.48 2.11 10.49
N GLN A 19 7.32 3.09 10.79
CA GLN A 19 7.36 3.70 12.11
C GLN A 19 6.07 4.47 12.40
N GLU A 20 5.62 5.28 11.45
CA GLU A 20 4.44 6.10 11.65
C GLU A 20 3.16 5.28 11.78
N LEU A 21 3.04 4.24 10.96
CA LEU A 21 1.87 3.38 11.02
C LEU A 21 1.91 2.47 12.25
N ALA A 22 3.09 2.06 12.69
CA ALA A 22 3.23 1.30 13.92
C ALA A 22 2.84 2.14 15.13
N ASP A 23 3.13 3.45 15.09
CA ASP A 23 2.72 4.36 16.16
C ASP A 23 1.20 4.46 16.27
N ASP A 24 0.48 4.18 15.19
CA ASP A 24 -0.98 4.16 15.21
C ASP A 24 -1.54 2.81 15.69
N GLY A 25 -0.67 1.91 16.10
CA GLY A 25 -1.10 0.62 16.65
C GLY A 25 -1.17 -0.51 15.65
N HIS A 26 -0.64 -0.32 14.43
CA HIS A 26 -0.64 -1.36 13.41
C HIS A 26 0.64 -2.18 13.44
N GLU A 27 0.52 -3.42 13.00
CA GLU A 27 1.68 -4.28 12.76
C GLU A 27 2.07 -4.10 11.30
N VAL A 28 3.31 -3.69 11.03
CA VAL A 28 3.74 -3.32 9.68
C VAL A 28 4.88 -4.20 9.19
N ALA A 29 4.70 -4.78 8.01
CA ALA A 29 5.77 -5.44 7.28
C ALA A 29 6.09 -4.60 6.04
N THR A 30 7.27 -4.80 5.46
CA THR A 30 7.69 -4.03 4.30
C THR A 30 8.21 -4.94 3.21
N ALA A 31 8.15 -4.46 1.96
CA ALA A 31 8.71 -5.14 0.81
C ALA A 31 9.32 -4.11 -0.11
N ALA A 32 10.47 -4.44 -0.71
CA ALA A 32 11.17 -3.53 -1.60
C ALA A 32 10.84 -3.77 -3.07
N THR A 33 10.31 -4.94 -3.38
CA THR A 33 10.01 -5.33 -4.77
C THR A 33 8.65 -6.01 -4.83
N ALA A 34 8.11 -6.11 -6.05
CA ALA A 34 6.86 -6.83 -6.27
C ALA A 34 6.99 -8.31 -5.90
N ALA A 35 8.11 -8.93 -6.23
CA ALA A 35 8.34 -10.34 -5.91
C ALA A 35 8.31 -10.58 -4.40
N GLU A 36 8.98 -9.71 -3.65
CA GLU A 36 9.00 -9.80 -2.19
C GLU A 36 7.60 -9.60 -1.61
N ALA A 37 6.85 -8.65 -2.17
CA ALA A 37 5.48 -8.39 -1.74
C ALA A 37 4.59 -9.62 -1.96
N VAL A 38 4.69 -10.25 -3.12
CA VAL A 38 3.90 -11.45 -3.44
C VAL A 38 4.22 -12.57 -2.46
N GLU A 39 5.50 -12.79 -2.16
CA GLU A 39 5.89 -13.82 -1.20
C GLU A 39 5.30 -13.56 0.18
N LYS A 40 5.35 -12.31 0.64
CA LYS A 40 4.81 -11.98 1.97
C LYS A 40 3.31 -12.14 2.02
N ILE A 41 2.62 -11.79 0.96
CA ILE A 41 1.17 -11.97 0.88
C ILE A 41 0.79 -13.45 0.95
N LYS A 42 1.60 -14.32 0.36
CA LYS A 42 1.36 -15.76 0.42
C LYS A 42 1.65 -16.36 1.79
N GLU A 43 2.64 -15.81 2.50
CA GLU A 43 3.06 -16.33 3.80
C GLU A 43 2.20 -15.86 4.96
N SER A 44 1.61 -14.68 4.84
CA SER A 44 0.86 -14.05 5.93
C SER A 44 -0.38 -13.37 5.39
N GLU A 45 -1.35 -13.17 6.27
CA GLU A 45 -2.54 -12.41 5.93
C GLU A 45 -2.34 -10.96 6.32
N PHE A 46 -2.66 -10.06 5.41
CA PHE A 46 -2.63 -8.63 5.65
C PHE A 46 -4.02 -8.06 5.56
N ASP A 47 -4.24 -6.96 6.28
CA ASP A 47 -5.52 -6.27 6.27
C ASP A 47 -5.53 -5.16 5.22
N LEU A 48 -4.36 -4.70 4.79
CA LEU A 48 -4.24 -3.62 3.83
C LEU A 48 -2.81 -3.55 3.29
N ILE A 49 -2.68 -3.15 2.02
CA ILE A 49 -1.38 -2.89 1.40
C ILE A 49 -1.27 -1.42 1.05
N VAL A 50 -0.14 -0.80 1.38
CA VAL A 50 0.25 0.53 0.89
C VAL A 50 1.29 0.30 -0.18
N LEU A 51 0.96 0.65 -1.42
CA LEU A 51 1.73 0.25 -2.59
C LEU A 51 2.19 1.47 -3.39
N ASP A 52 3.49 1.56 -3.65
CA ASP A 52 4.04 2.57 -4.53
C ASP A 52 3.79 2.20 -5.99
N ILE A 53 3.33 3.16 -6.79
CA ILE A 53 3.08 2.94 -8.22
C ILE A 53 4.38 2.67 -8.97
N LYS A 54 5.43 3.43 -8.64
CA LYS A 54 6.73 3.26 -9.32
C LYS A 54 7.70 2.51 -8.43
N LEU A 55 7.88 1.25 -8.73
CA LEU A 55 8.89 0.43 -8.11
C LEU A 55 10.09 0.35 -9.08
N LYS A 56 11.28 0.18 -8.54
CA LYS A 56 12.48 0.09 -9.34
C LYS A 56 12.35 -1.08 -10.32
N ASN A 57 12.45 -0.78 -11.62
CA ASN A 57 12.34 -1.78 -12.69
C ASN A 57 11.00 -2.50 -12.76
N GLU A 58 9.98 -1.99 -12.07
CA GLU A 58 8.67 -2.63 -12.01
C GLU A 58 7.57 -1.59 -11.93
N SER A 59 6.35 -2.00 -12.25
CA SER A 59 5.18 -1.14 -12.10
C SER A 59 4.35 -1.62 -10.92
N GLY A 60 4.06 -0.72 -9.99
CA GLY A 60 3.15 -1.01 -8.88
C GLY A 60 1.74 -1.30 -9.37
N LEU A 61 1.36 -0.73 -10.52
CA LEU A 61 0.04 -0.99 -11.10
C LEU A 61 -0.10 -2.45 -11.54
N ASP A 62 0.98 -3.06 -12.05
CA ASP A 62 0.96 -4.48 -12.41
C ASP A 62 0.78 -5.34 -11.15
N LEU A 63 1.45 -4.97 -10.08
CA LEU A 63 1.29 -5.68 -8.81
C LEU A 63 -0.12 -5.51 -8.28
N LEU A 64 -0.68 -4.29 -8.38
CA LEU A 64 -2.06 -4.03 -7.96
C LEU A 64 -3.03 -4.96 -8.69
N GLN A 65 -2.91 -5.09 -10.00
CA GLN A 65 -3.78 -5.97 -10.78
C GLN A 65 -3.67 -7.42 -10.32
N LYS A 66 -2.45 -7.86 -10.05
CA LYS A 66 -2.21 -9.21 -9.57
C LYS A 66 -2.82 -9.46 -8.20
N VAL A 67 -2.68 -8.51 -7.28
CA VAL A 67 -3.25 -8.60 -5.94
C VAL A 67 -4.78 -8.65 -6.01
N VAL A 68 -5.37 -7.77 -6.80
CA VAL A 68 -6.83 -7.72 -6.94
C VAL A 68 -7.35 -9.04 -7.50
N LYS A 69 -6.65 -9.62 -8.46
CA LYS A 69 -7.04 -10.88 -9.08
C LYS A 69 -6.96 -12.06 -8.12
N GLU A 70 -5.88 -12.14 -7.32
CA GLU A 70 -5.63 -13.28 -6.44
C GLU A 70 -6.21 -13.08 -5.05
N ARG A 71 -6.32 -11.85 -4.58
CA ARG A 71 -6.78 -11.50 -3.23
C ARG A 71 -7.73 -10.31 -3.30
N HIS A 72 -8.86 -10.49 -3.96
CA HIS A 72 -9.80 -9.39 -4.17
C HIS A 72 -10.38 -8.80 -2.87
N ASN A 73 -10.23 -9.51 -1.75
CA ASN A 73 -10.66 -8.99 -0.44
C ASN A 73 -9.58 -8.19 0.27
N LEU A 74 -8.40 -8.07 -0.31
CA LEU A 74 -7.29 -7.35 0.30
C LEU A 74 -7.27 -5.91 -0.22
N PRO A 75 -7.59 -4.93 0.61
CA PRO A 75 -7.59 -3.53 0.15
C PRO A 75 -6.20 -3.03 -0.15
N VAL A 76 -6.09 -2.17 -1.16
CA VAL A 76 -4.83 -1.57 -1.57
C VAL A 76 -4.98 -0.06 -1.63
N ILE A 77 -4.03 0.65 -1.01
CA ILE A 77 -3.91 2.10 -1.15
C ILE A 77 -2.69 2.35 -2.02
N LEU A 78 -2.89 3.04 -3.14
CA LEU A 78 -1.78 3.47 -3.98
C LEU A 78 -1.17 4.75 -3.41
N CYS A 79 0.15 4.78 -3.33
CA CYS A 79 0.88 5.92 -2.82
C CYS A 79 1.95 6.29 -3.85
N THR A 80 1.94 7.51 -4.34
CA THR A 80 2.86 7.93 -5.39
C THR A 80 3.25 9.39 -5.24
N ALA A 81 4.42 9.74 -5.78
CA ALA A 81 4.86 11.13 -5.85
C ALA A 81 4.16 11.89 -6.97
N PHE A 82 3.45 11.21 -7.86
CA PHE A 82 2.88 11.81 -9.08
C PHE A 82 1.36 11.75 -9.07
N SER A 83 0.73 12.90 -8.97
CA SER A 83 -0.73 12.99 -8.96
C SER A 83 -1.36 12.57 -10.29
N CYS A 84 -0.61 12.62 -11.39
CA CYS A 84 -1.14 12.28 -12.71
C CYS A 84 -1.62 10.83 -12.81
N PHE A 85 -1.12 9.94 -11.96
CA PHE A 85 -1.58 8.55 -11.96
C PHE A 85 -2.99 8.38 -11.41
N LYS A 86 -3.52 9.41 -10.78
CA LYS A 86 -4.87 9.37 -10.25
C LYS A 86 -5.91 9.11 -11.35
N ASP A 87 -5.62 9.55 -12.56
CA ASP A 87 -6.52 9.39 -13.70
C ASP A 87 -6.23 8.12 -14.49
N ASP A 88 -5.23 7.34 -14.09
CA ASP A 88 -4.93 6.06 -14.75
C ASP A 88 -6.03 5.07 -14.43
N PHE A 89 -6.57 4.43 -15.47
CA PHE A 89 -7.65 3.46 -15.30
C PHE A 89 -7.26 2.34 -14.32
N SER A 90 -6.02 1.85 -14.40
CA SER A 90 -5.56 0.78 -13.52
C SER A 90 -5.58 1.19 -12.05
N ALA A 91 -5.38 2.47 -11.76
CA ALA A 91 -5.40 2.95 -10.38
C ALA A 91 -6.77 2.85 -9.73
N TRP A 92 -7.84 2.78 -10.55
CA TRP A 92 -9.19 2.65 -10.03
C TRP A 92 -9.46 1.32 -9.34
N LEU A 93 -8.59 0.34 -9.55
CA LEU A 93 -8.69 -0.95 -8.85
C LEU A 93 -8.30 -0.82 -7.38
N ALA A 94 -7.62 0.26 -7.01
CA ALA A 94 -7.23 0.48 -5.63
C ALA A 94 -8.40 1.00 -4.81
N ASP A 95 -8.36 0.73 -3.52
CA ASP A 95 -9.38 1.20 -2.58
C ASP A 95 -9.10 2.61 -2.10
N GLY A 96 -7.87 3.08 -2.24
CA GLY A 96 -7.49 4.44 -1.87
C GLY A 96 -6.30 4.91 -2.70
N TYR A 97 -6.07 6.21 -2.66
CA TYR A 97 -5.01 6.83 -3.44
C TYR A 97 -4.46 8.01 -2.64
N VAL A 98 -3.15 8.03 -2.45
CA VAL A 98 -2.48 9.08 -1.68
C VAL A 98 -1.28 9.58 -2.47
N VAL A 99 -1.13 10.90 -2.58
CA VAL A 99 0.07 11.50 -3.15
C VAL A 99 1.10 11.63 -2.05
N LYS A 100 2.31 11.14 -2.30
CA LYS A 100 3.40 11.18 -1.32
C LYS A 100 3.70 12.62 -0.87
N SER A 101 3.87 12.80 0.43
CA SER A 101 4.20 14.07 1.01
C SER A 101 4.97 13.83 2.30
N SER A 102 5.62 14.87 2.81
CA SER A 102 6.34 14.78 4.09
C SER A 102 5.36 14.69 5.27
N ASP A 103 4.11 15.10 5.04
CA ASP A 103 3.06 15.02 6.05
C ASP A 103 2.27 13.73 5.79
N LEU A 104 2.29 12.80 6.74
CA LEU A 104 1.65 11.51 6.60
C LEU A 104 0.20 11.49 7.09
N THR A 105 -0.36 12.64 7.42
CA THR A 105 -1.75 12.72 7.89
C THR A 105 -2.72 12.15 6.88
N GLU A 106 -2.55 12.49 5.60
CA GLU A 106 -3.43 12.00 4.54
C GLU A 106 -3.36 10.48 4.43
N LEU A 107 -2.15 9.92 4.48
CA LEU A 107 -1.97 8.47 4.43
C LEU A 107 -2.66 7.79 5.61
N LYS A 108 -2.46 8.31 6.81
CA LYS A 108 -3.05 7.73 8.02
C LYS A 108 -4.57 7.79 7.98
N GLU A 109 -5.13 8.87 7.49
CA GLU A 109 -6.58 9.00 7.36
C GLU A 109 -7.13 8.03 6.33
N GLU A 110 -6.44 7.87 5.20
CA GLU A 110 -6.85 6.91 4.18
C GLU A 110 -6.81 5.48 4.71
N VAL A 111 -5.77 5.13 5.46
CA VAL A 111 -5.66 3.81 6.07
C VAL A 111 -6.86 3.55 6.99
N LYS A 112 -7.20 4.51 7.83
CA LYS A 112 -8.34 4.38 8.74
C LYS A 112 -9.65 4.23 7.97
N ARG A 113 -9.82 5.03 6.93
CA ARG A 113 -11.04 5.00 6.12
C ARG A 113 -11.23 3.63 5.46
N VAL A 114 -10.17 3.12 4.83
CA VAL A 114 -10.24 1.86 4.10
C VAL A 114 -10.42 0.69 5.06
N LEU A 115 -9.73 0.69 6.20
CA LEU A 115 -9.88 -0.37 7.19
C LEU A 115 -11.28 -0.38 7.81
N ALA A 116 -11.85 0.80 8.07
CA ALA A 116 -13.20 0.89 8.60
C ALA A 116 -14.22 0.34 7.62
N LYS A 117 -14.02 0.62 6.34
CA LYS A 117 -14.89 0.14 5.27
C LYS A 117 -14.81 -1.38 5.14
N LYS A 118 -13.59 -1.93 5.24
CA LYS A 118 -13.38 -3.37 5.19
C LYS A 118 -13.99 -4.07 6.40
N GLY A 119 -13.91 -3.45 7.55
CA GLY A 119 -14.41 -4.01 8.81
C GLY A 119 -15.92 -4.14 8.88
N LYS A 120 -16.60 -3.60 7.91
CA LYS A 120 -18.04 -3.74 7.79
C LYS A 120 -18.36 -4.98 6.98
#